data_7a89f72250e7357adae32451f9ec118c
#
_entry.id   7a89f72250e7357adae32451f9ec118c
#
_cell.length_a   1.000
_cell.length_b   1.000
_cell.length_c   1.000
_cell.angle_alpha   90.00
_cell.angle_beta   90.00
_cell.angle_gamma   90.00
#
_symmetry.space_group_name_H-M   'P 1'
#
loop_
_entity.id
_entity.type
_entity.pdbx_description
1 polymer ?
#
loop_
_entity_poly.entity_id
_entity_poly.type
_entity_poly.pdbx_seq_one_letter_code
_entity_poly.pdbx_strand_id
1 'polypeptide(L)'
;MQKTTFKPKFIAAFVALNLSPMVFAGQVYSGVDYQYFRDFAENKGKFTPGAQNIAVVNKKGESIGTMMQNAPMIDFSVVSRNGVAALVGDQYIVSVAHNVGYSGVDFGMEGSNPDQHRFGYNIVKRNNYKNDPTHPYMTDYHNPRLAKFVTEAAPIEMVPNMHGSTYSDLEKYPMRVRIGSGRQFVRDDQDNYHEISGAYNYRTAGNTFMQGWANNGEVSLSGDVRHPNQYGQLPISGSSGDSGSPMFIYDKTAGKWLINGVLRSGHPYQGKENTYQIARKNYLDEIIAGDLLTVFDFIAASYDWTADGKGSGRAGTYGFYPREK
;
A
#
# COMPACT_ATOMS: atom_id res chain seq x y z
N MET A 1 -75.06 -16.83 24.19
CA MET A 1 -74.32 -16.18 23.04
C MET A 1 -73.28 -15.27 23.61
N GLN A 2 -71.97 -15.74 23.63
CA GLN A 2 -70.82 -14.95 24.06
C GLN A 2 -70.19 -14.35 22.82
N LYS A 3 -70.06 -13.02 22.78
CA LYS A 3 -69.38 -12.29 21.73
C LYS A 3 -67.90 -12.25 22.07
N THR A 4 -67.06 -12.95 21.28
CA THR A 4 -65.64 -12.88 21.34
C THR A 4 -65.17 -11.70 20.48
N THR A 5 -64.60 -10.69 21.11
CA THR A 5 -63.95 -9.55 20.45
C THR A 5 -62.50 -9.89 20.10
N PHE A 6 -62.20 -9.96 18.80
CA PHE A 6 -60.87 -10.12 18.30
C PHE A 6 -60.16 -8.75 18.32
N LYS A 7 -59.06 -8.63 19.11
CA LYS A 7 -58.17 -7.47 19.06
C LYS A 7 -57.04 -7.74 18.04
N PRO A 8 -56.85 -6.92 17.01
CA PRO A 8 -55.72 -7.08 16.12
C PRO A 8 -54.42 -6.67 16.84
N LYS A 9 -53.47 -7.60 16.94
CA LYS A 9 -52.10 -7.28 17.35
C LYS A 9 -51.37 -6.65 16.16
N PHE A 10 -51.08 -5.36 16.24
CA PHE A 10 -50.13 -4.70 15.34
C PHE A 10 -48.73 -5.23 15.62
N ILE A 11 -48.21 -6.04 14.72
CA ILE A 11 -46.79 -6.39 14.68
C ILE A 11 -46.07 -5.24 13.93
N ALA A 12 -45.43 -4.35 14.67
CA ALA A 12 -44.50 -3.38 14.11
C ALA A 12 -43.27 -4.14 13.67
N ALA A 13 -43.14 -4.43 12.39
CA ALA A 13 -41.92 -4.90 11.79
C ALA A 13 -40.93 -3.74 11.79
N PHE A 14 -39.95 -3.75 12.70
CA PHE A 14 -38.76 -2.92 12.61
C PHE A 14 -37.95 -3.42 11.43
N VAL A 15 -38.05 -2.75 10.29
CA VAL A 15 -37.09 -2.87 9.22
C VAL A 15 -35.85 -2.12 9.71
N ALA A 16 -34.91 -2.83 10.31
CA ALA A 16 -33.59 -2.33 10.52
C ALA A 16 -32.97 -2.13 9.13
N LEU A 17 -32.99 -0.90 8.63
CA LEU A 17 -32.11 -0.52 7.53
C LEU A 17 -30.67 -0.71 8.06
N ASN A 18 -30.05 -1.80 7.64
CA ASN A 18 -28.60 -1.94 7.72
C ASN A 18 -27.99 -0.89 6.77
N LEU A 19 -27.80 0.32 7.28
CA LEU A 19 -26.89 1.28 6.71
C LEU A 19 -25.48 0.69 6.94
N SER A 20 -25.07 -0.21 6.05
CA SER A 20 -23.66 -0.58 5.95
C SER A 20 -22.89 0.74 5.82
N PRO A 21 -21.92 1.03 6.69
CA PRO A 21 -21.13 2.24 6.54
C PRO A 21 -20.55 2.22 5.12
N MET A 22 -20.81 3.27 4.35
CA MET A 22 -20.22 3.41 3.03
C MET A 22 -18.70 3.40 3.21
N VAL A 23 -18.09 2.36 2.70
CA VAL A 23 -16.64 2.15 2.78
C VAL A 23 -16.02 2.91 1.62
N PHE A 24 -15.38 4.04 1.92
CA PHE A 24 -14.70 4.88 0.95
C PHE A 24 -13.25 4.43 0.82
N ALA A 25 -12.75 4.27 -0.40
CA ALA A 25 -11.33 4.13 -0.69
C ALA A 25 -10.84 5.41 -1.36
N GLY A 26 -9.72 5.53 -1.97
CA GLY A 26 -9.11 6.74 -2.48
C GLY A 26 -10.06 7.91 -2.84
N GLN A 27 -9.72 9.12 -2.40
CA GLN A 27 -10.46 10.33 -2.74
C GLN A 27 -9.57 11.29 -3.50
N VAL A 28 -10.12 11.90 -4.54
CA VAL A 28 -9.47 12.92 -5.36
C VAL A 28 -10.39 14.13 -5.56
N TYR A 29 -9.83 15.26 -5.98
CA TYR A 29 -10.62 16.45 -6.27
C TYR A 29 -11.29 16.38 -7.65
N SER A 30 -12.58 16.72 -7.72
CA SER A 30 -13.37 16.68 -8.95
C SER A 30 -12.97 17.77 -9.97
N GLY A 31 -12.32 18.84 -9.55
CA GLY A 31 -11.82 19.92 -10.43
C GLY A 31 -10.62 19.51 -11.29
N VAL A 32 -9.97 18.40 -10.95
CA VAL A 32 -8.87 17.80 -11.74
C VAL A 32 -9.40 16.59 -12.49
N ASP A 33 -8.87 16.33 -13.70
CA ASP A 33 -9.24 15.12 -14.43
C ASP A 33 -8.76 13.88 -13.68
N TYR A 34 -9.68 12.95 -13.43
CA TYR A 34 -9.39 11.68 -12.78
C TYR A 34 -8.29 10.87 -13.49
N GLN A 35 -8.16 11.04 -14.81
CA GLN A 35 -7.14 10.36 -15.61
C GLN A 35 -5.72 10.71 -15.15
N TYR A 36 -5.47 11.92 -14.62
CA TYR A 36 -4.15 12.24 -14.04
C TYR A 36 -3.75 11.31 -12.91
N PHE A 37 -4.68 10.99 -12.00
CA PHE A 37 -4.41 10.08 -10.87
C PHE A 37 -4.21 8.63 -11.34
N ARG A 38 -4.86 8.27 -12.45
CA ARG A 38 -4.70 6.98 -13.11
C ARG A 38 -3.33 6.88 -13.80
N ASP A 39 -3.00 7.85 -14.63
CA ASP A 39 -1.73 7.90 -15.35
C ASP A 39 -0.55 7.96 -14.38
N PHE A 40 -0.70 8.71 -13.28
CA PHE A 40 0.30 8.76 -12.21
C PHE A 40 0.54 7.35 -11.62
N ALA A 41 -0.53 6.63 -11.27
CA ALA A 41 -0.43 5.28 -10.69
C ALA A 41 0.09 4.21 -11.66
N GLU A 42 -0.15 4.40 -12.95
CA GLU A 42 0.20 3.44 -14.00
C GLU A 42 1.51 3.78 -14.72
N ASN A 43 2.20 4.85 -14.28
CA ASN A 43 3.41 5.36 -14.92
C ASN A 43 3.22 5.62 -16.44
N LYS A 44 2.04 6.16 -16.81
CA LYS A 44 1.66 6.42 -18.20
C LYS A 44 1.79 7.87 -18.60
N GLY A 45 1.90 8.09 -19.92
CA GLY A 45 1.92 9.42 -20.51
C GLY A 45 3.05 10.27 -19.94
N LYS A 46 2.72 11.42 -19.34
CA LYS A 46 3.70 12.33 -18.72
C LYS A 46 4.35 11.76 -17.44
N PHE A 47 3.74 10.75 -16.84
CA PHE A 47 4.16 10.17 -15.56
C PHE A 47 5.02 8.92 -15.72
N THR A 48 5.79 8.83 -16.79
CA THR A 48 6.78 7.77 -16.96
C THR A 48 7.83 7.83 -15.86
N PRO A 49 8.39 6.68 -15.38
CA PRO A 49 9.45 6.67 -14.38
C PRO A 49 10.60 7.61 -14.73
N GLY A 50 11.05 8.40 -13.75
CA GLY A 50 12.14 9.38 -13.95
C GLY A 50 11.68 10.75 -14.48
N ALA A 51 10.45 10.91 -14.96
CA ALA A 51 9.94 12.20 -15.43
C ALA A 51 9.93 13.25 -14.31
N GLN A 52 10.19 14.50 -14.65
CA GLN A 52 10.19 15.65 -13.75
C GLN A 52 9.43 16.83 -14.35
N ASN A 53 9.07 17.81 -13.51
CA ASN A 53 8.46 19.07 -13.92
C ASN A 53 7.19 18.86 -14.77
N ILE A 54 6.32 17.99 -14.32
CA ILE A 54 5.12 17.57 -15.04
C ILE A 54 4.01 18.59 -14.85
N ALA A 55 3.68 19.34 -15.88
CA ALA A 55 2.60 20.34 -15.86
C ALA A 55 1.23 19.66 -15.70
N VAL A 56 0.41 20.18 -14.79
CA VAL A 56 -0.96 19.74 -14.52
C VAL A 56 -1.94 20.88 -14.79
N VAL A 57 -3.06 20.55 -15.43
CA VAL A 57 -4.14 21.48 -15.69
C VAL A 57 -5.43 20.99 -15.03
N ASN A 58 -6.33 21.92 -14.69
CA ASN A 58 -7.67 21.56 -14.24
C ASN A 58 -8.55 21.16 -15.45
N LYS A 59 -9.81 20.78 -15.18
CA LYS A 59 -10.78 20.42 -16.24
C LYS A 59 -11.12 21.55 -17.22
N LYS A 60 -10.80 22.79 -16.88
CA LYS A 60 -10.97 23.94 -17.76
C LYS A 60 -9.75 24.20 -18.65
N GLY A 61 -8.67 23.42 -18.49
CA GLY A 61 -7.41 23.60 -19.19
C GLY A 61 -6.49 24.66 -18.56
N GLU A 62 -6.84 25.22 -17.42
CA GLU A 62 -6.03 26.20 -16.70
C GLU A 62 -4.91 25.50 -15.93
N SER A 63 -3.70 26.04 -15.98
CA SER A 63 -2.56 25.49 -15.22
C SER A 63 -2.82 25.57 -13.71
N ILE A 64 -2.71 24.44 -13.01
CA ILE A 64 -2.78 24.38 -11.56
C ILE A 64 -1.41 24.16 -10.92
N GLY A 65 -0.36 24.08 -11.75
CA GLY A 65 1.03 23.97 -11.31
C GLY A 65 1.75 22.76 -11.89
N THR A 66 2.78 22.33 -11.18
CA THR A 66 3.73 21.31 -11.66
C THR A 66 3.92 20.24 -10.59
N MET A 67 3.86 18.97 -11.00
CA MET A 67 4.22 17.81 -10.18
C MET A 67 5.68 17.42 -10.38
N MET A 68 6.25 16.71 -9.44
CA MET A 68 7.60 16.12 -9.51
C MET A 68 8.71 17.16 -9.74
N GLN A 69 8.59 18.34 -9.14
CA GLN A 69 9.63 19.39 -9.27
C GLN A 69 10.92 19.04 -8.53
N ASN A 70 10.80 18.38 -7.38
CA ASN A 70 11.91 18.12 -6.46
C ASN A 70 12.29 16.63 -6.38
N ALA A 71 11.69 15.79 -7.22
CA ALA A 71 11.97 14.35 -7.28
C ALA A 71 11.64 13.82 -8.68
N PRO A 72 12.37 12.82 -9.19
CA PRO A 72 11.96 12.10 -10.40
C PRO A 72 10.69 11.26 -10.11
N MET A 73 9.88 11.04 -11.14
CA MET A 73 8.71 10.15 -11.02
C MET A 73 9.13 8.75 -10.57
N ILE A 74 8.46 8.22 -9.56
CA ILE A 74 8.67 6.88 -9.02
C ILE A 74 8.20 5.82 -10.02
N ASP A 75 8.89 4.67 -10.04
CA ASP A 75 8.41 3.46 -10.71
C ASP A 75 7.49 2.66 -9.77
N PHE A 76 6.21 2.57 -10.10
CA PHE A 76 5.21 1.83 -9.33
C PHE A 76 5.11 0.34 -9.70
N SER A 77 6.03 -0.21 -10.49
CA SER A 77 6.10 -1.66 -10.75
C SER A 77 6.27 -2.48 -9.47
N VAL A 78 6.86 -1.86 -8.43
CA VAL A 78 7.04 -2.45 -7.09
C VAL A 78 5.72 -2.67 -6.33
N VAL A 79 4.62 -2.08 -6.78
CA VAL A 79 3.32 -2.15 -6.12
C VAL A 79 2.47 -3.24 -6.73
N SER A 80 1.89 -4.09 -5.87
CA SER A 80 0.96 -5.11 -6.32
C SER A 80 -0.22 -4.50 -7.11
N ARG A 81 -0.77 -5.26 -8.06
CA ARG A 81 -1.88 -4.78 -8.88
C ARG A 81 -3.07 -4.27 -8.06
N ASN A 82 -3.40 -4.97 -7.00
CA ASN A 82 -4.48 -4.58 -6.10
C ASN A 82 -4.11 -3.42 -5.15
N GLY A 83 -2.92 -2.82 -5.32
CA GLY A 83 -2.52 -1.60 -4.61
C GLY A 83 -2.37 -1.72 -3.10
N VAL A 84 -2.41 -2.93 -2.53
CA VAL A 84 -2.43 -3.15 -1.08
C VAL A 84 -1.12 -3.67 -0.51
N ALA A 85 -0.09 -3.81 -1.33
CA ALA A 85 1.23 -4.27 -0.92
C ALA A 85 2.32 -3.70 -1.84
N ALA A 86 3.54 -3.62 -1.33
CA ALA A 86 4.73 -3.31 -2.12
C ALA A 86 5.83 -4.35 -1.90
N LEU A 87 6.63 -4.59 -2.94
CA LEU A 87 7.77 -5.49 -2.91
C LEU A 87 8.95 -4.80 -2.20
N VAL A 88 9.46 -5.41 -1.13
CA VAL A 88 10.54 -4.87 -0.28
C VAL A 88 11.75 -5.79 -0.12
N GLY A 89 11.68 -6.94 -0.72
CA GLY A 89 12.74 -7.92 -0.87
C GLY A 89 12.34 -8.88 -1.98
N ASP A 90 13.26 -9.64 -2.56
CA ASP A 90 13.00 -10.49 -3.73
C ASP A 90 11.80 -11.44 -3.56
N GLN A 91 11.45 -11.76 -2.31
CA GLN A 91 10.40 -12.69 -1.93
C GLN A 91 9.51 -12.14 -0.81
N TYR A 92 9.66 -10.85 -0.47
CA TYR A 92 8.95 -10.24 0.65
C TYR A 92 8.20 -8.99 0.23
N ILE A 93 6.98 -8.90 0.72
CA ILE A 93 6.15 -7.71 0.57
C ILE A 93 5.90 -7.04 1.92
N VAL A 94 5.38 -5.83 1.89
CA VAL A 94 4.89 -5.12 3.07
C VAL A 94 3.43 -4.77 2.90
N SER A 95 2.65 -4.89 3.98
CA SER A 95 1.24 -4.51 4.06
C SER A 95 0.81 -4.38 5.52
N VAL A 96 -0.49 -4.23 5.79
CA VAL A 96 -1.07 -4.21 7.14
C VAL A 96 -1.62 -5.58 7.53
N ALA A 97 -1.48 -5.93 8.81
CA ALA A 97 -1.80 -7.26 9.31
C ALA A 97 -3.31 -7.58 9.31
N HIS A 98 -4.20 -6.56 9.42
CA HIS A 98 -5.65 -6.77 9.34
C HIS A 98 -6.14 -7.14 7.94
N ASN A 99 -5.30 -7.01 6.92
CA ASN A 99 -5.58 -7.45 5.55
C ASN A 99 -5.45 -8.97 5.43
N VAL A 100 -6.35 -9.72 6.03
CA VAL A 100 -6.31 -11.19 6.07
C VAL A 100 -6.93 -11.85 4.84
N GLY A 101 -7.67 -11.10 4.04
CA GLY A 101 -8.50 -11.64 2.94
C GLY A 101 -7.74 -12.00 1.66
N TYR A 102 -6.50 -11.52 1.47
CA TYR A 102 -5.72 -11.86 0.28
C TYR A 102 -4.72 -12.99 0.55
N SER A 103 -4.67 -13.95 -0.36
CA SER A 103 -3.75 -15.12 -0.31
C SER A 103 -2.56 -14.99 -1.25
N GLY A 104 -2.54 -13.96 -2.10
CA GLY A 104 -1.48 -13.71 -3.07
C GLY A 104 -1.53 -12.28 -3.61
N VAL A 105 -0.50 -11.93 -4.35
CA VAL A 105 -0.33 -10.65 -5.04
C VAL A 105 0.13 -10.86 -6.48
N ASP A 106 -0.12 -9.89 -7.34
CA ASP A 106 0.32 -9.90 -8.74
C ASP A 106 1.31 -8.76 -8.99
N PHE A 107 2.37 -9.05 -9.76
CA PHE A 107 3.36 -8.07 -10.23
C PHE A 107 3.55 -8.16 -11.75
N GLY A 108 4.38 -7.30 -12.31
CA GLY A 108 4.83 -7.36 -13.69
C GLY A 108 3.82 -6.90 -14.72
N MET A 109 2.97 -5.96 -14.34
CA MET A 109 1.93 -5.42 -15.20
C MET A 109 2.21 -3.97 -15.58
N GLU A 110 1.78 -3.58 -16.76
CA GLU A 110 1.53 -2.18 -17.05
C GLU A 110 0.21 -1.74 -16.39
N GLY A 111 0.34 -1.03 -15.28
CA GLY A 111 -0.80 -0.52 -14.56
C GLY A 111 -1.70 -1.61 -13.98
N SER A 112 -2.95 -1.29 -13.79
CA SER A 112 -3.96 -2.12 -13.14
C SER A 112 -5.02 -2.66 -14.11
N ASN A 113 -4.75 -2.65 -15.42
CA ASN A 113 -5.67 -3.18 -16.41
C ASN A 113 -5.92 -4.68 -16.18
N PRO A 114 -7.17 -5.11 -15.93
CA PRO A 114 -7.49 -6.50 -15.65
C PRO A 114 -7.24 -7.45 -16.84
N ASP A 115 -7.18 -6.93 -18.07
CA ASP A 115 -7.01 -7.74 -19.29
C ASP A 115 -5.53 -8.01 -19.61
N GLN A 116 -4.59 -7.39 -18.88
CA GLN A 116 -3.17 -7.62 -19.09
C GLN A 116 -2.68 -8.89 -18.41
N HIS A 117 -1.63 -9.47 -18.97
CA HIS A 117 -0.96 -10.63 -18.40
C HIS A 117 -0.40 -10.33 -17.01
N ARG A 118 -0.52 -11.29 -16.08
CA ARG A 118 -0.15 -11.15 -14.67
C ARG A 118 0.70 -12.30 -14.20
N PHE A 119 1.64 -11.98 -13.32
CA PHE A 119 2.42 -12.97 -12.61
C PHE A 119 1.99 -13.01 -11.15
N GLY A 120 1.27 -14.08 -10.78
CA GLY A 120 0.73 -14.27 -9.44
C GLY A 120 1.72 -14.94 -8.49
N TYR A 121 1.72 -14.48 -7.24
CA TYR A 121 2.59 -14.93 -6.17
C TYR A 121 1.77 -15.23 -4.93
N ASN A 122 1.73 -16.51 -4.53
CA ASN A 122 1.04 -16.92 -3.31
C ASN A 122 1.84 -16.53 -2.07
N ILE A 123 1.13 -16.15 -1.01
CA ILE A 123 1.71 -15.89 0.31
C ILE A 123 1.84 -17.23 1.04
N VAL A 124 3.06 -17.56 1.50
CA VAL A 124 3.35 -18.79 2.26
C VAL A 124 3.55 -18.54 3.74
N LYS A 125 3.87 -17.31 4.15
CA LYS A 125 4.05 -16.93 5.55
C LYS A 125 3.68 -15.46 5.74
N ARG A 126 2.85 -15.16 6.75
CA ARG A 126 2.34 -13.79 6.95
C ARG A 126 3.35 -12.86 7.64
N ASN A 127 4.19 -13.37 8.54
CA ASN A 127 5.15 -12.59 9.31
C ASN A 127 4.50 -11.34 9.94
N ASN A 128 3.50 -11.55 10.81
CA ASN A 128 2.83 -10.44 11.50
C ASN A 128 3.76 -9.86 12.57
N TYR A 129 3.90 -8.55 12.60
CA TYR A 129 4.64 -7.85 13.65
C TYR A 129 3.90 -7.94 14.98
N LYS A 130 4.58 -8.38 16.05
CA LYS A 130 3.96 -8.68 17.35
C LYS A 130 4.56 -7.89 18.51
N ASN A 131 5.45 -6.96 18.26
CA ASN A 131 6.47 -6.54 19.21
C ASN A 131 6.12 -5.33 20.08
N ASP A 132 4.85 -4.95 20.24
CA ASP A 132 4.52 -3.90 21.20
C ASP A 132 3.21 -4.19 21.93
N PRO A 133 3.28 -4.86 23.12
CA PRO A 133 2.08 -5.12 23.91
C PRO A 133 1.46 -3.84 24.51
N THR A 134 2.22 -2.73 24.59
CA THR A 134 1.74 -1.44 25.11
C THR A 134 1.03 -0.60 24.07
N HIS A 135 1.24 -0.92 22.78
CA HIS A 135 0.63 -0.24 21.64
C HIS A 135 0.08 -1.25 20.64
N PRO A 136 -1.07 -1.88 20.94
CA PRO A 136 -1.61 -2.98 20.12
C PRO A 136 -1.97 -2.57 18.68
N TYR A 137 -2.21 -1.28 18.41
CA TYR A 137 -2.43 -0.75 17.07
C TYR A 137 -1.14 -0.68 16.23
N MET A 138 0.05 -0.64 16.86
CA MET A 138 1.32 -0.72 16.15
C MET A 138 1.63 -2.11 15.63
N THR A 139 0.89 -3.13 16.04
CA THR A 139 1.01 -4.50 15.54
C THR A 139 0.31 -4.73 14.21
N ASP A 140 -0.42 -3.73 13.70
CA ASP A 140 -1.10 -3.81 12.42
C ASP A 140 -0.14 -3.63 11.22
N TYR A 141 0.90 -4.48 11.19
CA TYR A 141 1.96 -4.47 10.20
C TYR A 141 2.45 -5.88 9.94
N HIS A 142 2.80 -6.20 8.70
CA HIS A 142 3.43 -7.47 8.37
C HIS A 142 4.32 -7.39 7.12
N ASN A 143 5.26 -8.36 7.02
CA ASN A 143 6.07 -8.60 5.84
C ASN A 143 5.84 -10.01 5.31
N PRO A 144 4.76 -10.27 4.57
CA PRO A 144 4.50 -11.59 4.01
C PRO A 144 5.63 -12.09 3.11
N ARG A 145 5.95 -13.38 3.25
CA ARG A 145 6.83 -14.09 2.32
C ARG A 145 6.01 -14.73 1.21
N LEU A 146 6.49 -14.58 -0.01
CA LEU A 146 5.93 -15.16 -1.22
C LEU A 146 6.51 -16.55 -1.48
N ALA A 147 5.77 -17.39 -2.20
CA ALA A 147 6.18 -18.76 -2.53
C ALA A 147 7.39 -18.85 -3.46
N LYS A 148 7.66 -17.79 -4.22
CA LYS A 148 8.78 -17.71 -5.18
C LYS A 148 9.30 -16.27 -5.29
N PHE A 149 10.50 -16.11 -5.82
CA PHE A 149 11.10 -14.80 -6.10
C PHE A 149 10.28 -14.05 -7.16
N VAL A 150 10.10 -12.74 -6.95
CA VAL A 150 9.55 -11.82 -7.95
C VAL A 150 10.67 -11.41 -8.89
N THR A 151 10.44 -11.55 -10.19
CA THR A 151 11.43 -11.26 -11.22
C THR A 151 11.04 -10.11 -12.13
N GLU A 152 9.78 -9.70 -12.07
CA GLU A 152 9.17 -8.69 -12.92
C GLU A 152 9.31 -7.27 -12.36
N ALA A 153 9.64 -7.15 -11.07
CA ALA A 153 9.86 -5.87 -10.40
C ALA A 153 11.07 -5.95 -9.47
N ALA A 154 11.81 -4.86 -9.36
CA ALA A 154 12.87 -4.74 -8.37
C ALA A 154 12.31 -4.32 -7.02
N PRO A 155 12.75 -4.89 -5.87
CA PRO A 155 12.34 -4.45 -4.55
C PRO A 155 12.72 -2.99 -4.29
N ILE A 156 11.87 -2.27 -3.57
CA ILE A 156 12.17 -0.93 -3.08
C ILE A 156 12.71 -0.99 -1.65
N GLU A 157 13.71 -0.16 -1.36
CA GLU A 157 14.25 -0.07 -0.01
C GLU A 157 13.27 0.58 0.96
N MET A 158 13.30 0.13 2.21
CA MET A 158 12.54 0.75 3.31
C MET A 158 13.31 1.93 3.91
N VAL A 159 12.55 2.88 4.49
CA VAL A 159 13.15 3.91 5.36
C VAL A 159 13.93 3.27 6.51
N PRO A 160 15.06 3.90 6.95
CA PRO A 160 16.02 3.25 7.86
C PRO A 160 15.52 3.11 9.30
N ASN A 161 14.52 3.88 9.72
CA ASN A 161 14.01 3.84 11.10
C ASN A 161 12.49 4.14 11.16
N MET A 162 11.88 3.88 12.32
CA MET A 162 10.45 4.07 12.56
C MET A 162 10.09 5.44 13.16
N HIS A 163 11.03 6.36 13.31
CA HIS A 163 10.76 7.68 13.89
C HIS A 163 10.07 8.59 12.88
N GLY A 164 8.76 8.67 12.93
CA GLY A 164 7.93 9.38 11.95
C GLY A 164 8.27 10.85 11.78
N SER A 165 8.72 11.52 12.86
CA SER A 165 9.17 12.92 12.82
C SER A 165 10.39 13.15 11.93
N THR A 166 11.24 12.15 11.73
CA THR A 166 12.40 12.22 10.83
C THR A 166 11.99 12.60 9.40
N TYR A 167 10.82 12.16 8.96
CA TYR A 167 10.36 12.27 7.59
C TYR A 167 9.54 13.53 7.31
N SER A 168 9.47 14.48 8.25
CA SER A 168 8.85 15.80 8.07
C SER A 168 9.80 16.87 7.51
N ASP A 169 11.07 16.58 7.42
CA ASP A 169 12.09 17.47 6.84
C ASP A 169 11.92 17.54 5.31
N LEU A 170 11.36 18.66 4.83
CA LEU A 170 11.08 18.89 3.41
C LEU A 170 12.33 19.21 2.58
N GLU A 171 13.44 19.60 3.19
CA GLU A 171 14.70 19.81 2.46
C GLU A 171 15.30 18.46 2.05
N LYS A 172 15.26 17.50 2.97
CA LYS A 172 15.73 16.15 2.74
C LYS A 172 14.71 15.27 2.02
N TYR A 173 13.43 15.41 2.36
CA TYR A 173 12.32 14.59 1.84
C TYR A 173 11.28 15.47 1.13
N PRO A 174 11.63 16.08 -0.01
CA PRO A 174 10.81 17.10 -0.66
C PRO A 174 9.57 16.54 -1.36
N MET A 175 9.44 15.22 -1.48
CA MET A 175 8.31 14.59 -2.17
C MET A 175 7.83 13.36 -1.43
N ARG A 176 6.50 13.25 -1.30
CA ARG A 176 5.84 12.08 -0.72
C ARG A 176 4.59 11.76 -1.55
N VAL A 177 4.49 10.50 -1.97
CA VAL A 177 3.38 10.00 -2.80
C VAL A 177 2.75 8.76 -2.18
N ARG A 178 1.50 8.50 -2.51
CA ARG A 178 0.82 7.25 -2.20
C ARG A 178 0.13 6.69 -3.44
N ILE A 179 -0.15 5.39 -3.40
CA ILE A 179 -0.93 4.67 -4.41
C ILE A 179 -1.90 3.72 -3.70
N GLY A 180 -3.08 3.50 -4.27
CA GLY A 180 -4.07 2.57 -3.77
C GLY A 180 -5.05 2.18 -4.86
N SER A 181 -5.97 1.23 -4.59
CA SER A 181 -6.93 0.72 -5.58
C SER A 181 -8.28 0.30 -5.02
N GLY A 182 -8.62 0.77 -3.84
CA GLY A 182 -9.96 0.57 -3.28
C GLY A 182 -11.06 1.28 -4.08
N ARG A 183 -12.25 1.43 -3.50
CA ARG A 183 -13.31 2.26 -4.10
C ARG A 183 -12.82 3.69 -4.26
N GLN A 184 -13.10 4.30 -5.40
CA GLN A 184 -12.60 5.63 -5.75
C GLN A 184 -13.73 6.66 -5.68
N PHE A 185 -13.43 7.82 -5.10
CA PHE A 185 -14.38 8.91 -4.96
C PHE A 185 -13.77 10.22 -5.47
N VAL A 186 -14.61 11.05 -6.07
CA VAL A 186 -14.31 12.45 -6.28
C VAL A 186 -15.02 13.29 -5.25
N ARG A 187 -14.34 14.32 -4.74
CA ARG A 187 -14.89 15.33 -3.84
C ARG A 187 -15.04 16.64 -4.60
N ASP A 188 -16.24 17.22 -4.58
CA ASP A 188 -16.52 18.48 -5.25
C ASP A 188 -16.28 19.72 -4.35
N ASP A 189 -16.48 20.92 -4.92
CA ASP A 189 -16.32 22.19 -4.20
C ASP A 189 -17.34 22.37 -3.06
N GLN A 190 -18.50 21.71 -3.17
CA GLN A 190 -19.58 21.74 -2.17
C GLN A 190 -19.41 20.68 -1.09
N ASP A 191 -18.26 19.97 -1.07
CA ASP A 191 -17.95 18.91 -0.12
C ASP A 191 -18.75 17.63 -0.29
N ASN A 192 -19.39 17.42 -1.44
CA ASN A 192 -20.06 16.17 -1.76
C ASN A 192 -19.08 15.13 -2.29
N TYR A 193 -19.40 13.85 -2.04
CA TYR A 193 -18.62 12.72 -2.47
C TYR A 193 -19.38 11.92 -3.52
N HIS A 194 -18.75 11.68 -4.65
CA HIS A 194 -19.32 10.89 -5.74
C HIS A 194 -18.42 9.70 -6.04
N GLU A 195 -18.97 8.50 -5.97
CA GLU A 195 -18.23 7.29 -6.32
C GLU A 195 -18.00 7.21 -7.84
N ILE A 196 -16.79 6.87 -8.23
CA ILE A 196 -16.46 6.58 -9.63
C ILE A 196 -16.82 5.12 -9.90
N SER A 197 -17.91 4.89 -10.61
CA SER A 197 -18.39 3.54 -10.92
C SER A 197 -17.33 2.75 -11.69
N GLY A 198 -17.12 1.49 -11.28
CA GLY A 198 -16.17 0.57 -11.90
C GLY A 198 -14.69 0.84 -11.60
N ALA A 199 -14.36 1.86 -10.81
CA ALA A 199 -12.97 2.22 -10.50
C ALA A 199 -12.29 1.31 -9.46
N TYR A 200 -13.03 0.45 -8.78
CA TYR A 200 -12.52 -0.39 -7.68
C TYR A 200 -11.30 -1.25 -8.06
N ASN A 201 -11.17 -1.68 -9.30
CA ASN A 201 -10.09 -2.54 -9.75
C ASN A 201 -8.87 -1.79 -10.29
N TYR A 202 -8.88 -0.46 -10.22
CA TYR A 202 -7.85 0.36 -10.82
C TYR A 202 -7.06 1.10 -9.76
N ARG A 203 -5.74 1.15 -9.93
CA ARG A 203 -4.88 1.95 -9.07
C ARG A 203 -5.04 3.43 -9.38
N THR A 204 -4.96 4.24 -8.34
CA THR A 204 -4.81 5.69 -8.40
C THR A 204 -3.67 6.13 -7.49
N ALA A 205 -2.95 7.16 -7.87
CA ALA A 205 -1.84 7.71 -7.09
C ALA A 205 -1.77 9.22 -7.19
N GLY A 206 -1.07 9.83 -6.28
CA GLY A 206 -0.82 11.27 -6.22
C GLY A 206 0.07 11.61 -5.03
N ASN A 207 0.28 12.91 -4.78
CA ASN A 207 0.99 13.32 -3.58
C ASN A 207 0.12 13.15 -2.33
N THR A 208 0.77 12.88 -1.21
CA THR A 208 0.10 12.75 0.10
C THR A 208 -0.26 14.12 0.67
N PHE A 209 -1.05 14.10 1.75
CA PHE A 209 -1.20 15.25 2.65
C PHE A 209 0.08 15.54 3.43
N MET A 210 0.09 16.68 4.11
CA MET A 210 1.17 17.05 5.01
C MET A 210 1.10 16.26 6.32
N GLN A 211 2.24 16.14 7.00
CA GLN A 211 2.30 15.44 8.27
C GLN A 211 1.56 16.22 9.36
N GLY A 212 0.58 15.58 9.98
CA GLY A 212 -0.13 16.08 11.15
C GLY A 212 0.63 15.72 12.43
N TRP A 213 0.63 14.44 12.80
CA TRP A 213 1.38 13.95 13.94
C TRP A 213 2.21 12.71 13.57
N ALA A 214 3.22 12.42 14.39
CA ALA A 214 4.04 11.23 14.23
C ALA A 214 4.54 10.72 15.59
N ASN A 215 4.74 9.42 15.66
CA ASN A 215 5.40 8.74 16.77
C ASN A 215 6.41 7.71 16.26
N ASN A 216 6.85 6.82 17.15
CA ASN A 216 7.71 5.71 16.77
C ASN A 216 6.85 4.55 16.23
N GLY A 217 6.71 4.47 14.92
CA GLY A 217 6.01 3.41 14.21
C GLY A 217 4.76 3.85 13.44
N GLU A 218 4.23 5.06 13.70
CA GLU A 218 3.09 5.60 12.97
C GLU A 218 3.26 7.06 12.59
N VAL A 219 2.62 7.44 11.49
CA VAL A 219 2.48 8.83 11.06
C VAL A 219 1.05 9.07 10.59
N SER A 220 0.47 10.19 11.01
CA SER A 220 -0.79 10.68 10.48
C SER A 220 -0.55 11.87 9.56
N LEU A 221 -1.21 11.87 8.41
CA LEU A 221 -1.16 12.91 7.41
C LEU A 221 -2.54 13.58 7.34
N SER A 222 -2.56 14.90 7.40
CA SER A 222 -3.81 15.67 7.40
C SER A 222 -3.83 16.70 6.26
N GLY A 223 -4.99 16.81 5.59
CA GLY A 223 -5.16 17.75 4.48
C GLY A 223 -6.52 17.66 3.82
N ASP A 224 -6.64 18.26 2.65
CA ASP A 224 -7.83 18.24 1.82
C ASP A 224 -7.44 18.04 0.36
N VAL A 225 -8.11 17.11 -0.33
CA VAL A 225 -7.83 16.79 -1.73
C VAL A 225 -8.04 17.97 -2.69
N ARG A 226 -8.80 18.98 -2.27
CA ARG A 226 -9.06 20.22 -3.05
C ARG A 226 -7.91 21.22 -3.01
N HIS A 227 -6.99 21.05 -2.06
CA HIS A 227 -5.92 22.01 -1.81
C HIS A 227 -4.56 21.39 -2.09
N PRO A 228 -3.85 21.82 -3.14
CA PRO A 228 -2.44 21.50 -3.34
C PRO A 228 -1.60 21.79 -2.11
N ASN A 229 -0.50 21.09 -1.96
CA ASN A 229 0.42 21.27 -0.85
C ASN A 229 1.88 21.21 -1.32
N GLN A 230 2.83 21.24 -0.39
CA GLN A 230 4.26 21.27 -0.70
C GLN A 230 4.76 20.03 -1.47
N TYR A 231 4.03 18.92 -1.40
CA TYR A 231 4.34 17.71 -2.17
C TYR A 231 3.79 17.73 -3.60
N GLY A 232 2.82 18.62 -3.92
CA GLY A 232 2.35 18.76 -5.29
C GLY A 232 0.89 19.16 -5.46
N GLN A 233 0.44 19.04 -6.71
CA GLN A 233 -0.85 19.52 -7.20
C GLN A 233 -1.94 18.44 -7.26
N LEU A 234 -1.59 17.20 -7.00
CA LEU A 234 -2.48 16.04 -7.09
C LEU A 234 -2.63 15.35 -5.71
N PRO A 235 -3.11 16.06 -4.68
CA PRO A 235 -3.30 15.43 -3.38
C PRO A 235 -4.37 14.33 -3.47
N ILE A 236 -4.07 13.18 -2.87
CA ILE A 236 -4.97 12.04 -2.82
C ILE A 236 -5.06 11.51 -1.39
N SER A 237 -6.28 11.22 -0.94
CA SER A 237 -6.53 10.55 0.34
C SER A 237 -6.70 9.06 0.15
N GLY A 238 -6.28 8.29 1.15
CA GLY A 238 -6.65 6.89 1.30
C GLY A 238 -7.84 6.74 2.22
N SER A 239 -8.56 5.63 2.08
CA SER A 239 -9.75 5.32 2.86
C SER A 239 -9.91 3.81 3.03
N SER A 240 -11.04 3.36 3.57
CA SER A 240 -11.35 1.93 3.69
C SER A 240 -11.29 1.21 2.34
N GLY A 241 -10.60 0.07 2.29
CA GLY A 241 -10.29 -0.66 1.07
C GLY A 241 -8.90 -0.37 0.50
N ASP A 242 -8.25 0.72 0.94
CA ASP A 242 -6.84 1.00 0.65
C ASP A 242 -5.88 0.48 1.72
N SER A 243 -6.38 -0.27 2.71
CA SER A 243 -5.54 -0.85 3.77
C SER A 243 -4.34 -1.59 3.19
N GLY A 244 -3.15 -1.27 3.69
CA GLY A 244 -1.88 -1.83 3.18
C GLY A 244 -1.31 -1.11 1.96
N SER A 245 -2.03 -0.14 1.38
CA SER A 245 -1.52 0.63 0.26
C SER A 245 -0.26 1.42 0.64
N PRO A 246 0.79 1.37 -0.19
CA PRO A 246 2.08 1.94 0.18
C PRO A 246 2.12 3.46 0.02
N MET A 247 2.95 4.06 0.86
CA MET A 247 3.38 5.45 0.80
C MET A 247 4.89 5.49 0.61
N PHE A 248 5.35 6.32 -0.31
CA PHE A 248 6.75 6.48 -0.67
C PHE A 248 7.23 7.89 -0.39
N ILE A 249 8.51 8.01 -0.08
CA ILE A 249 9.20 9.27 0.17
C ILE A 249 10.48 9.33 -0.65
N TYR A 250 10.79 10.48 -1.22
CA TYR A 250 12.04 10.68 -1.94
C TYR A 250 13.12 11.22 -1.01
N ASP A 251 14.20 10.48 -0.81
CA ASP A 251 15.39 10.95 -0.11
C ASP A 251 16.29 11.69 -1.11
N LYS A 252 16.29 13.02 -1.04
CA LYS A 252 17.06 13.88 -1.94
C LYS A 252 18.56 13.69 -1.76
N THR A 253 19.03 13.40 -0.55
CA THR A 253 20.44 13.16 -0.24
C THR A 253 20.92 11.86 -0.86
N ALA A 254 20.11 10.80 -0.75
CA ALA A 254 20.40 9.50 -1.32
C ALA A 254 20.05 9.39 -2.81
N GLY A 255 19.30 10.36 -3.37
CA GLY A 255 18.86 10.38 -4.75
C GLY A 255 17.91 9.25 -5.13
N LYS A 256 17.10 8.74 -4.15
CA LYS A 256 16.26 7.56 -4.38
C LYS A 256 14.93 7.62 -3.64
N TRP A 257 13.98 6.85 -4.15
CA TRP A 257 12.73 6.58 -3.48
C TRP A 257 12.88 5.48 -2.43
N LEU A 258 12.18 5.66 -1.30
CA LEU A 258 12.09 4.69 -0.21
C LEU A 258 10.62 4.45 0.10
N ILE A 259 10.24 3.24 0.51
CA ILE A 259 8.93 3.03 1.10
C ILE A 259 8.93 3.56 2.53
N ASN A 260 8.03 4.51 2.81
CA ASN A 260 7.91 5.15 4.11
C ASN A 260 6.93 4.40 5.02
N GLY A 261 5.87 3.83 4.45
CA GLY A 261 4.89 3.09 5.23
C GLY A 261 3.74 2.55 4.41
N VAL A 262 2.78 1.94 5.12
CA VAL A 262 1.57 1.35 4.56
C VAL A 262 0.33 1.90 5.26
N LEU A 263 -0.73 2.18 4.51
CA LEU A 263 -1.97 2.76 5.05
C LEU A 263 -2.63 1.79 6.02
N ARG A 264 -2.78 2.21 7.27
CA ARG A 264 -3.53 1.48 8.30
C ARG A 264 -5.00 1.89 8.30
N SER A 265 -5.27 3.19 8.31
CA SER A 265 -6.62 3.74 8.37
C SER A 265 -6.72 5.11 7.72
N GLY A 266 -7.88 5.40 7.15
CA GLY A 266 -8.27 6.73 6.70
C GLY A 266 -9.58 7.13 7.37
N HIS A 267 -9.83 8.42 7.55
CA HIS A 267 -11.09 8.90 8.12
C HIS A 267 -12.20 8.79 7.06
N PRO A 268 -13.23 7.94 7.26
CA PRO A 268 -14.14 7.56 6.20
C PRO A 268 -15.04 8.70 5.66
N TYR A 269 -15.31 9.72 6.47
CA TYR A 269 -16.29 10.75 6.13
C TYR A 269 -15.69 12.08 5.69
N GLN A 270 -14.42 12.32 5.91
CA GLN A 270 -13.82 13.62 5.61
C GLN A 270 -12.62 13.54 4.69
N GLY A 271 -12.00 12.36 4.51
CA GLY A 271 -10.80 12.17 3.69
C GLY A 271 -9.66 13.10 4.05
N LYS A 272 -9.67 13.61 5.30
CA LYS A 272 -8.76 14.66 5.77
C LYS A 272 -7.58 14.13 6.56
N GLU A 273 -7.66 12.88 7.01
CA GLU A 273 -6.61 12.24 7.80
C GLU A 273 -6.38 10.80 7.36
N ASN A 274 -5.11 10.46 7.21
CA ASN A 274 -4.65 9.11 6.90
C ASN A 274 -3.56 8.70 7.87
N THR A 275 -3.69 7.54 8.49
CA THR A 275 -2.67 6.98 9.40
C THR A 275 -1.96 5.84 8.73
N TYR A 276 -0.62 5.90 8.73
CA TYR A 276 0.27 4.91 8.13
C TYR A 276 1.11 4.24 9.20
N GLN A 277 1.28 2.92 9.07
CA GLN A 277 2.35 2.17 9.75
C GLN A 277 3.65 2.44 9.02
N ILE A 278 4.66 2.96 9.72
CA ILE A 278 5.99 3.21 9.14
C ILE A 278 6.67 1.88 8.85
N ALA A 279 7.38 1.80 7.74
CA ALA A 279 8.11 0.61 7.33
C ALA A 279 9.19 0.22 8.36
N ARG A 280 9.31 -1.09 8.65
CA ARG A 280 10.17 -1.65 9.71
C ARG A 280 11.31 -2.47 9.09
N LYS A 281 12.34 -1.75 8.65
CA LYS A 281 13.49 -2.39 7.99
C LYS A 281 14.15 -3.47 8.85
N ASN A 282 14.44 -3.16 10.12
CA ASN A 282 15.08 -4.13 11.02
C ASN A 282 14.25 -5.41 11.19
N TYR A 283 12.92 -5.29 11.25
CA TYR A 283 12.04 -6.44 11.35
C TYR A 283 12.10 -7.31 10.07
N LEU A 284 12.14 -6.70 8.90
CA LEU A 284 12.32 -7.44 7.65
C LEU A 284 13.68 -8.15 7.62
N ASP A 285 14.76 -7.46 8.01
CA ASP A 285 16.11 -8.02 8.06
C ASP A 285 16.17 -9.26 9.01
N GLU A 286 15.52 -9.18 10.19
CA GLU A 286 15.40 -10.32 11.14
C GLU A 286 14.64 -11.51 10.53
N ILE A 287 13.54 -11.26 9.82
CA ILE A 287 12.77 -12.32 9.14
C ILE A 287 13.61 -13.00 8.07
N ILE A 288 14.29 -12.23 7.23
CA ILE A 288 15.14 -12.75 6.15
C ILE A 288 16.27 -13.60 6.74
N ALA A 289 16.94 -13.08 7.76
CA ALA A 289 18.01 -13.82 8.45
C ALA A 289 17.50 -15.12 9.07
N GLY A 290 16.33 -15.10 9.72
CA GLY A 290 15.72 -16.30 10.31
C GLY A 290 15.31 -17.34 9.25
N ASP A 291 14.76 -16.91 8.13
CA ASP A 291 14.38 -17.81 7.04
C ASP A 291 15.63 -18.42 6.37
N LEU A 292 16.73 -17.69 6.25
CA LEU A 292 18.01 -18.20 5.74
C LEU A 292 18.62 -19.23 6.70
N LEU A 293 18.65 -18.98 8.02
CA LEU A 293 19.14 -19.90 9.01
C LEU A 293 18.39 -21.23 8.98
N THR A 294 17.06 -21.18 8.86
CA THR A 294 16.21 -22.38 8.74
C THR A 294 16.58 -23.22 7.50
N VAL A 295 16.91 -22.59 6.39
CA VAL A 295 17.38 -23.30 5.19
C VAL A 295 18.75 -23.94 5.42
N PHE A 296 19.69 -23.24 6.07
CA PHE A 296 21.01 -23.78 6.39
C PHE A 296 20.93 -24.94 7.39
N ASP A 297 20.10 -24.83 8.44
CA ASP A 297 19.87 -25.91 9.40
C ASP A 297 19.26 -27.15 8.72
N PHE A 298 18.34 -26.97 7.79
CA PHE A 298 17.75 -28.06 7.02
C PHE A 298 18.80 -28.72 6.12
N ILE A 299 19.62 -27.94 5.42
CA ILE A 299 20.72 -28.46 4.61
C ILE A 299 21.74 -29.20 5.48
N ALA A 300 22.17 -28.62 6.59
CA ALA A 300 23.10 -29.25 7.53
C ALA A 300 22.55 -30.56 8.10
N ALA A 301 21.26 -30.57 8.48
CA ALA A 301 20.60 -31.79 9.00
C ALA A 301 20.36 -32.86 7.93
N SER A 302 20.30 -32.49 6.64
CA SER A 302 20.14 -33.44 5.54
C SER A 302 21.46 -34.02 5.04
N TYR A 303 22.62 -33.50 5.48
CA TYR A 303 23.94 -34.02 5.19
C TYR A 303 24.50 -34.72 6.43
N ASP A 304 24.57 -36.07 6.36
CA ASP A 304 25.34 -36.86 7.34
C ASP A 304 26.81 -36.86 6.92
N TRP A 305 27.60 -36.00 7.57
CA TRP A 305 29.04 -35.89 7.32
C TRP A 305 29.75 -37.00 8.10
N THR A 306 30.26 -37.99 7.40
CA THR A 306 31.14 -38.99 8.00
C THR A 306 32.51 -38.38 8.29
N ALA A 307 33.24 -38.93 9.25
CA ALA A 307 34.55 -38.41 9.70
C ALA A 307 35.64 -38.33 8.59
N ASP A 308 35.39 -38.93 7.44
CA ASP A 308 36.26 -38.91 6.26
C ASP A 308 35.87 -37.84 5.23
N GLY A 309 34.89 -36.96 5.56
CA GLY A 309 34.43 -35.88 4.71
C GLY A 309 33.59 -36.31 3.50
N LYS A 310 33.20 -37.58 3.44
CA LYS A 310 32.30 -38.10 2.40
C LYS A 310 30.86 -38.10 2.90
N GLY A 311 30.07 -37.11 2.51
CA GLY A 311 28.67 -37.05 2.83
C GLY A 311 27.86 -38.11 2.08
N SER A 312 27.09 -38.92 2.78
CA SER A 312 26.06 -39.79 2.20
C SER A 312 24.71 -39.09 2.33
N GLY A 313 24.47 -38.02 1.60
CA GLY A 313 23.21 -37.32 1.62
C GLY A 313 22.29 -37.77 0.49
N ARG A 314 21.07 -38.21 0.79
CA ARG A 314 19.98 -38.19 -0.19
C ARG A 314 19.55 -36.74 -0.33
N ALA A 315 19.75 -36.15 -1.49
CA ALA A 315 19.13 -34.87 -1.85
C ALA A 315 17.61 -35.03 -1.66
N GLY A 316 17.06 -34.36 -0.66
CA GLY A 316 15.61 -34.27 -0.49
C GLY A 316 15.02 -33.64 -1.76
N THR A 317 13.92 -34.18 -2.24
CA THR A 317 13.22 -33.80 -3.47
C THR A 317 12.56 -32.41 -3.47
N TYR A 318 13.10 -31.46 -2.74
CA TYR A 318 12.69 -30.06 -2.79
C TYR A 318 13.79 -29.27 -3.49
N GLY A 319 13.66 -29.18 -4.81
CA GLY A 319 14.63 -28.47 -5.65
C GLY A 319 14.67 -26.98 -5.34
N PHE A 320 15.67 -26.57 -4.57
CA PHE A 320 16.22 -25.24 -4.65
C PHE A 320 17.27 -25.26 -5.77
N TYR A 321 16.95 -24.68 -6.90
CA TYR A 321 17.95 -24.38 -7.90
C TYR A 321 18.52 -22.98 -7.58
N PRO A 322 19.82 -22.88 -7.20
CA PRO A 322 20.47 -21.59 -7.16
C PRO A 322 20.47 -21.04 -8.61
N ARG A 323 20.09 -19.79 -8.79
CA ARG A 323 20.32 -19.09 -10.06
C ARG A 323 21.83 -18.99 -10.29
N GLU A 324 22.30 -19.55 -11.37
CA GLU A 324 23.57 -19.13 -11.95
C GLU A 324 23.47 -17.64 -12.35
N LYS A 325 24.51 -16.88 -12.04
CA LYS A 325 24.63 -15.44 -12.33
C LYS A 325 24.76 -15.17 -13.81
#